data_589b4f92a849191982c0ce31f20bd445
#
_entry.id   589b4f92a849191982c0ce31f20bd445
#
_cell.length_a   1.000
_cell.length_b   1.000
_cell.length_c   1.000
_cell.angle_alpha   90.00
_cell.angle_beta   90.00
_cell.angle_gamma   90.00
#
_symmetry.space_group_name_H-M   'P 1'
#
loop_
_entity.id
_entity.type
_entity.pdbx_description
1 polymer ?
#
loop_
_entity_poly.entity_id
_entity_poly.type
_entity_poly.pdbx_seq_one_letter_code
_entity_poly.pdbx_strand_id
1 'polypeptide(L)'
;MRRWIIPGGVALFALALGCHHEVEMVPLAERTIYVTDRFYDVQALTKDRAFVVGYGGKILETANGGRSWEARPSGTELALYAVRFPDDQHGFISGQDGLILHTADGGKTWQKQESNAFFQDKDGSKQPLYLFALHALDADHAWAVGDRSILTSTGDGGKTWRARKVAMEADISGGESLAAADPIFYDVKFVDAMNGWIVGEFGKIMHTADGGETWHEQEKTLMENTGIFDLLDLPTLYGVHMTDAQRGLASGIEGRIARTTDGGQRWAFDQIEVEYPLVDPLFRVLELPDGSGWAVGAAGEVMRHQPGETAWKRAKLGQDVLTWLRGLSFSDQQNGWMVGGYGLIYRTTDGGKTWLPSQG
;
A
#
# COMPACT_ATOMS: atom_id res chain seq x y z
N MET A 1 -15.63 -98.85 21.82
CA MET A 1 -14.35 -99.40 21.45
C MET A 1 -13.88 -98.79 20.14
N ARG A 2 -12.64 -98.43 20.05
CA ARG A 2 -11.82 -97.78 19.01
C ARG A 2 -11.63 -96.28 19.15
N ARG A 3 -10.50 -95.98 19.75
CA ARG A 3 -9.84 -94.69 19.77
C ARG A 3 -9.28 -94.40 18.36
N TRP A 4 -9.47 -93.19 17.90
CA TRP A 4 -8.67 -92.61 16.76
C TRP A 4 -7.80 -91.53 17.31
N ILE A 5 -6.51 -91.62 17.04
CA ILE A 5 -5.46 -90.69 17.35
C ILE A 5 -5.35 -89.78 16.12
N ILE A 6 -5.44 -88.46 16.29
CA ILE A 6 -5.14 -87.50 15.26
C ILE A 6 -3.74 -86.91 15.52
N PRO A 7 -2.85 -86.91 14.52
CA PRO A 7 -1.50 -86.42 14.72
C PRO A 7 -1.45 -84.89 14.68
N GLY A 8 -0.52 -84.39 15.46
CA GLY A 8 -0.33 -82.98 15.69
C GLY A 8 0.03 -82.21 14.43
N GLY A 9 -0.65 -81.09 14.25
CA GLY A 9 -0.25 -80.05 13.29
C GLY A 9 0.74 -79.06 13.90
N VAL A 10 1.90 -78.94 13.26
CA VAL A 10 2.89 -77.96 13.62
C VAL A 10 2.40 -76.60 13.07
N ALA A 11 2.02 -75.70 13.98
CA ALA A 11 1.75 -74.32 13.60
C ALA A 11 3.06 -73.54 13.41
N LEU A 12 3.40 -73.23 12.16
CA LEU A 12 4.43 -72.25 11.86
C LEU A 12 3.94 -70.86 12.21
N PHE A 13 4.46 -70.29 13.28
CA PHE A 13 4.38 -68.86 13.54
C PHE A 13 5.36 -68.11 12.59
N ALA A 14 4.84 -67.50 11.54
CA ALA A 14 5.57 -66.52 10.78
C ALA A 14 5.67 -65.21 11.57
N LEU A 15 6.81 -64.94 12.15
CA LEU A 15 7.12 -63.62 12.71
C LEU A 15 7.25 -62.64 11.55
N ALA A 16 6.21 -61.84 11.29
CA ALA A 16 6.30 -60.68 10.46
C ALA A 16 7.08 -59.61 11.24
N LEU A 17 8.35 -59.49 10.98
CA LEU A 17 9.19 -58.32 11.33
C LEU A 17 8.69 -57.16 10.48
N GLY A 18 7.66 -56.41 10.96
CA GLY A 18 7.31 -55.14 10.42
C GLY A 18 8.44 -54.15 10.75
N CYS A 19 9.14 -53.72 9.75
CA CYS A 19 10.00 -52.54 9.87
C CYS A 19 9.07 -51.34 10.13
N HIS A 20 8.87 -51.00 11.40
CA HIS A 20 8.37 -49.68 11.75
C HIS A 20 9.52 -48.71 11.53
N HIS A 21 9.56 -48.11 10.32
CA HIS A 21 10.23 -46.84 10.16
C HIS A 21 9.37 -45.81 10.91
N GLU A 22 9.79 -45.42 12.09
CA GLU A 22 9.34 -44.17 12.69
C GLU A 22 9.78 -43.05 11.72
N VAL A 23 8.84 -42.54 10.96
CA VAL A 23 9.07 -41.31 10.20
C VAL A 23 9.17 -40.21 11.25
N GLU A 24 10.41 -39.77 11.51
CA GLU A 24 10.66 -38.63 12.36
C GLU A 24 10.02 -37.41 11.65
N MET A 25 8.86 -37.00 12.16
CA MET A 25 8.16 -35.82 11.68
C MET A 25 9.00 -34.62 12.07
N VAL A 26 9.85 -34.17 11.16
CA VAL A 26 10.52 -32.86 11.30
C VAL A 26 9.44 -31.80 11.26
N PRO A 27 9.25 -31.00 12.33
CA PRO A 27 8.28 -29.93 12.30
C PRO A 27 8.58 -29.03 11.10
N LEU A 28 7.57 -28.77 10.28
CA LEU A 28 7.71 -27.76 9.23
C LEU A 28 8.10 -26.47 9.92
N ALA A 29 9.15 -25.80 9.44
CA ALA A 29 9.51 -24.48 9.92
C ALA A 29 8.29 -23.58 9.82
N GLU A 30 7.92 -22.90 10.90
CA GLU A 30 6.84 -21.92 10.87
C GLU A 30 7.18 -20.85 9.85
N ARG A 31 6.39 -20.77 8.80
CA ARG A 31 6.54 -19.73 7.78
C ARG A 31 5.88 -18.47 8.29
N THR A 32 6.52 -17.34 8.09
CA THR A 32 5.97 -16.03 8.42
C THR A 32 5.14 -15.48 7.26
N ILE A 33 5.46 -15.90 6.02
CA ILE A 33 4.80 -15.46 4.80
C ILE A 33 4.11 -16.65 4.12
N TYR A 34 2.84 -16.48 3.78
CA TYR A 34 2.01 -17.49 3.13
C TYR A 34 1.49 -16.98 1.78
N VAL A 35 1.20 -17.90 0.87
CA VAL A 35 0.57 -17.58 -0.44
C VAL A 35 -0.82 -16.95 -0.30
N THR A 36 -1.46 -17.07 0.85
CA THR A 36 -2.75 -16.42 1.16
C THR A 36 -2.60 -14.98 1.63
N ASP A 37 -1.38 -14.53 1.93
CA ASP A 37 -1.13 -13.18 2.40
C ASP A 37 -1.37 -12.15 1.28
N ARG A 38 -1.86 -10.98 1.69
CA ARG A 38 -2.12 -9.84 0.83
C ARG A 38 -1.48 -8.62 1.48
N PHE A 39 -0.38 -8.16 0.89
CA PHE A 39 0.37 -7.03 1.41
C PHE A 39 0.00 -5.76 0.65
N TYR A 40 -0.49 -4.76 1.38
CA TYR A 40 -0.99 -3.53 0.79
C TYR A 40 0.04 -2.41 0.74
N ASP A 41 0.96 -2.36 1.70
CA ASP A 41 1.98 -1.33 1.72
C ASP A 41 3.29 -1.83 2.33
N VAL A 42 4.37 -1.14 1.98
CA VAL A 42 5.71 -1.37 2.51
C VAL A 42 6.39 -0.02 2.73
N GLN A 43 7.13 0.08 3.83
CA GLN A 43 8.08 1.18 4.02
C GLN A 43 9.48 0.65 4.31
N ALA A 44 10.41 1.01 3.44
CA ALA A 44 11.84 0.86 3.65
C ALA A 44 12.35 1.97 4.57
N LEU A 45 12.85 1.64 5.76
CA LEU A 45 13.47 2.61 6.65
C LEU A 45 14.97 2.73 6.37
N THR A 46 15.62 1.60 6.15
CA THR A 46 17.03 1.51 5.77
C THR A 46 17.21 0.40 4.72
N LYS A 47 18.42 0.24 4.20
CA LYS A 47 18.73 -0.89 3.30
C LYS A 47 18.43 -2.26 3.91
N ASP A 48 18.45 -2.39 5.25
CA ASP A 48 18.25 -3.64 5.95
C ASP A 48 16.93 -3.73 6.71
N ARG A 49 16.27 -2.59 7.00
CA ARG A 49 15.04 -2.54 7.80
C ARG A 49 13.86 -2.06 6.97
N ALA A 50 12.77 -2.83 6.99
CA ALA A 50 11.51 -2.48 6.35
C ALA A 50 10.32 -3.06 7.13
N PHE A 51 9.17 -2.39 7.00
CA PHE A 51 7.88 -2.87 7.49
C PHE A 51 6.94 -3.13 6.31
N VAL A 52 6.16 -4.20 6.42
CA VAL A 52 5.11 -4.57 5.47
C VAL A 52 3.81 -4.73 6.25
N VAL A 53 2.71 -4.20 5.69
CA VAL A 53 1.38 -4.33 6.29
C VAL A 53 0.39 -4.90 5.28
N GLY A 54 -0.66 -5.57 5.79
CA GLY A 54 -1.60 -6.24 4.91
C GLY A 54 -2.92 -6.66 5.55
N TYR A 55 -3.58 -7.59 4.86
CA TYR A 55 -4.85 -8.16 5.28
C TYR A 55 -4.74 -8.93 6.61
N GLY A 56 -5.83 -8.94 7.37
CA GLY A 56 -5.91 -9.69 8.63
C GLY A 56 -5.02 -9.14 9.74
N GLY A 57 -4.76 -7.83 9.74
CA GLY A 57 -3.94 -7.16 10.76
C GLY A 57 -2.46 -7.51 10.68
N LYS A 58 -2.00 -8.07 9.56
CA LYS A 58 -0.62 -8.55 9.44
C LYS A 58 0.37 -7.41 9.36
N ILE A 59 1.36 -7.41 10.25
CA ILE A 59 2.54 -6.54 10.25
C ILE A 59 3.77 -7.45 10.22
N LEU A 60 4.65 -7.24 9.25
CA LEU A 60 5.95 -7.91 9.17
C LEU A 60 7.06 -6.88 9.27
N GLU A 61 8.14 -7.24 9.96
CA GLU A 61 9.38 -6.47 10.01
C GLU A 61 10.54 -7.33 9.56
N THR A 62 11.42 -6.77 8.74
CA THR A 62 12.77 -7.29 8.51
C THR A 62 13.81 -6.32 9.08
N ALA A 63 14.87 -6.86 9.68
CA ALA A 63 16.05 -6.11 10.14
C ALA A 63 17.33 -6.58 9.45
N ASN A 64 17.23 -7.43 8.44
CA ASN A 64 18.37 -8.05 7.77
C ASN A 64 18.24 -8.05 6.23
N GLY A 65 17.49 -7.10 5.70
CA GLY A 65 17.31 -6.94 4.27
C GLY A 65 16.42 -8.02 3.65
N GLY A 66 15.41 -8.50 4.38
CA GLY A 66 14.44 -9.48 3.86
C GLY A 66 14.95 -10.91 3.78
N ARG A 67 16.07 -11.22 4.44
CA ARG A 67 16.53 -12.62 4.59
C ARG A 67 15.64 -13.39 5.56
N SER A 68 15.04 -12.69 6.50
CA SER A 68 13.94 -13.17 7.33
C SER A 68 12.98 -12.05 7.68
N TRP A 69 11.74 -12.43 8.01
CA TRP A 69 10.67 -11.55 8.40
C TRP A 69 10.09 -12.01 9.73
N GLU A 70 9.84 -11.07 10.63
CA GLU A 70 9.20 -11.31 11.91
C GLU A 70 7.81 -10.68 11.91
N ALA A 71 6.81 -11.43 12.38
CA ALA A 71 5.47 -10.90 12.59
C ALA A 71 5.44 -10.04 13.86
N ARG A 72 4.86 -8.85 13.75
CA ARG A 72 4.60 -7.95 14.89
C ARG A 72 3.10 -7.95 15.20
N PRO A 73 2.70 -8.14 16.48
CA PRO A 73 1.29 -8.13 16.84
C PRO A 73 0.67 -6.75 16.61
N SER A 74 -0.38 -6.70 15.81
CA SER A 74 -1.16 -5.47 15.58
C SER A 74 -2.29 -5.27 16.59
N GLY A 75 -2.71 -6.34 17.28
CA GLY A 75 -3.88 -6.33 18.17
C GLY A 75 -5.22 -6.30 17.43
N THR A 76 -5.26 -6.57 16.12
CA THR A 76 -6.47 -6.53 15.29
C THR A 76 -6.42 -7.54 14.15
N GLU A 77 -7.59 -7.89 13.60
CA GLU A 77 -7.74 -8.65 12.35
C GLU A 77 -8.19 -7.77 11.18
N LEU A 78 -8.35 -6.48 11.39
CA LEU A 78 -8.72 -5.53 10.34
C LEU A 78 -7.58 -5.37 9.32
N ALA A 79 -7.94 -5.09 8.08
CA ALA A 79 -6.95 -4.83 7.02
C ALA A 79 -6.18 -3.54 7.30
N LEU A 80 -4.85 -3.59 7.11
CA LEU A 80 -3.92 -2.49 7.29
C LEU A 80 -3.48 -2.00 5.90
N TYR A 81 -3.78 -0.74 5.56
CA TYR A 81 -3.64 -0.24 4.18
C TYR A 81 -2.38 0.58 3.94
N ALA A 82 -1.88 1.30 4.94
CA ALA A 82 -0.67 2.09 4.82
C ALA A 82 0.16 2.04 6.11
N VAL A 83 1.49 2.10 5.98
CA VAL A 83 2.44 2.19 7.10
C VAL A 83 3.43 3.31 6.85
N ARG A 84 3.62 4.21 7.83
CA ARG A 84 4.56 5.34 7.76
C ARG A 84 5.31 5.52 9.06
N PHE A 85 6.62 5.59 8.91
CA PHE A 85 7.58 5.92 9.97
C PHE A 85 8.28 7.21 9.58
N PRO A 86 8.03 8.33 10.27
CA PRO A 86 8.77 9.56 10.03
C PRO A 86 10.19 9.51 10.63
N ASP A 87 10.41 8.65 11.61
CA ASP A 87 11.70 8.39 12.25
C ASP A 87 11.81 6.91 12.69
N ASP A 88 12.91 6.54 13.34
CA ASP A 88 13.17 5.15 13.76
C ASP A 88 12.29 4.65 14.91
N GLN A 89 11.61 5.54 15.64
CA GLN A 89 10.82 5.22 16.85
C GLN A 89 9.33 5.35 16.63
N HIS A 90 8.89 6.39 15.90
CA HIS A 90 7.48 6.70 15.73
C HIS A 90 6.97 6.16 14.41
N GLY A 91 5.83 5.51 14.42
CA GLY A 91 5.19 4.99 13.24
C GLY A 91 3.68 4.98 13.35
N PHE A 92 3.01 5.11 12.21
CA PHE A 92 1.56 5.09 12.09
C PHE A 92 1.14 4.08 11.02
N ILE A 93 0.01 3.42 11.27
CA ILE A 93 -0.65 2.54 10.30
C ILE A 93 -2.10 2.98 10.20
N SER A 94 -2.64 3.09 8.96
CA SER A 94 -4.06 3.28 8.71
C SER A 94 -4.69 2.02 8.12
N GLY A 95 -6.00 1.86 8.30
CA GLY A 95 -6.67 0.64 7.86
C GLY A 95 -8.19 0.72 7.78
N GLN A 96 -8.78 -0.45 7.74
CA GLN A 96 -10.19 -0.70 7.69
C GLN A 96 -10.91 -0.13 8.92
N ASP A 97 -12.17 0.31 8.74
CA ASP A 97 -13.06 0.77 9.83
C ASP A 97 -12.48 1.92 10.65
N GLY A 98 -11.79 2.86 10.00
CA GLY A 98 -11.19 4.02 10.63
C GLY A 98 -10.02 3.68 11.54
N LEU A 99 -9.44 2.50 11.40
CA LEU A 99 -8.32 2.07 12.23
C LEU A 99 -7.10 2.96 12.03
N ILE A 100 -6.55 3.43 13.13
CA ILE A 100 -5.18 3.95 13.22
C ILE A 100 -4.44 3.22 14.34
N LEU A 101 -3.25 2.74 14.02
CA LEU A 101 -2.30 2.21 15.00
C LEU A 101 -1.10 3.14 15.06
N HIS A 102 -0.54 3.32 16.25
CA HIS A 102 0.67 4.11 16.51
C HIS A 102 1.69 3.31 17.31
N THR A 103 2.95 3.50 16.98
CA THR A 103 4.09 3.02 17.76
C THR A 103 5.00 4.17 18.15
N ALA A 104 5.60 4.11 19.35
CA ALA A 104 6.64 5.00 19.83
C ALA A 104 7.92 4.24 20.26
N ASP A 105 8.02 2.96 19.88
CA ASP A 105 9.13 2.07 20.21
C ASP A 105 9.73 1.37 18.99
N GLY A 106 9.54 1.99 17.82
CA GLY A 106 10.06 1.49 16.55
C GLY A 106 9.31 0.27 16.03
N GLY A 107 8.00 0.15 16.29
CA GLY A 107 7.17 -0.93 15.76
C GLY A 107 7.20 -2.22 16.59
N LYS A 108 7.80 -2.22 17.78
CA LYS A 108 7.77 -3.38 18.69
C LYS A 108 6.38 -3.59 19.27
N THR A 109 5.71 -2.49 19.62
CA THR A 109 4.32 -2.47 20.07
C THR A 109 3.48 -1.46 19.28
N TRP A 110 2.21 -1.78 19.07
CA TRP A 110 1.26 -0.95 18.33
C TRP A 110 0.03 -0.68 19.20
N GLN A 111 -0.39 0.57 19.27
CA GLN A 111 -1.54 1.00 20.06
C GLN A 111 -2.60 1.61 19.15
N LYS A 112 -3.85 1.16 19.30
CA LYS A 112 -4.98 1.73 18.58
C LYS A 112 -5.26 3.14 19.07
N GLN A 113 -5.53 4.05 18.12
CA GLN A 113 -5.90 5.44 18.36
C GLN A 113 -7.32 5.73 17.82
N GLU A 114 -8.01 6.69 18.43
CA GLU A 114 -9.33 7.15 17.98
C GLU A 114 -9.19 8.12 16.82
N SER A 115 -9.38 7.63 15.60
CA SER A 115 -9.26 8.45 14.38
C SER A 115 -10.40 9.45 14.17
N ASN A 116 -11.55 9.23 14.82
CA ASN A 116 -12.81 9.94 14.59
C ASN A 116 -13.31 9.88 13.12
N ALA A 117 -12.80 8.97 12.31
CA ALA A 117 -13.19 8.77 10.93
C ALA A 117 -14.47 7.92 10.85
N PHE A 118 -15.61 8.55 10.88
CA PHE A 118 -16.92 7.92 10.74
C PHE A 118 -17.90 8.83 9.99
N PHE A 119 -18.86 8.20 9.34
CA PHE A 119 -20.04 8.86 8.82
C PHE A 119 -21.19 8.69 9.83
N GLN A 120 -21.94 9.75 10.08
CA GLN A 120 -23.11 9.69 10.94
C GLN A 120 -24.37 9.65 10.10
N ASP A 121 -25.13 8.55 10.22
CA ASP A 121 -26.41 8.39 9.56
C ASP A 121 -27.50 9.29 10.16
N LYS A 122 -28.64 9.42 9.44
CA LYS A 122 -29.78 10.24 9.89
C LYS A 122 -30.39 9.78 11.21
N ASP A 123 -30.25 8.52 11.56
CA ASP A 123 -30.69 7.93 12.83
C ASP A 123 -29.67 8.13 13.97
N GLY A 124 -28.54 8.76 13.69
CA GLY A 124 -27.46 9.01 14.64
C GLY A 124 -26.45 7.87 14.76
N SER A 125 -26.65 6.76 14.03
CA SER A 125 -25.66 5.67 13.99
C SER A 125 -24.36 6.12 13.34
N LYS A 126 -23.23 5.62 13.85
CA LYS A 126 -21.89 5.91 13.32
C LYS A 126 -21.42 4.73 12.49
N GLN A 127 -21.12 4.99 11.22
CA GLN A 127 -20.51 4.03 10.30
C GLN A 127 -19.04 4.38 10.14
N PRO A 128 -18.10 3.51 10.56
CA PRO A 128 -16.67 3.78 10.40
C PRO A 128 -16.30 3.84 8.92
N LEU A 129 -15.37 4.72 8.57
CA LEU A 129 -14.90 4.95 7.21
C LEU A 129 -13.51 4.32 7.05
N TYR A 130 -13.24 3.71 5.89
CA TYR A 130 -11.93 3.16 5.59
C TYR A 130 -10.92 4.30 5.38
N LEU A 131 -9.70 4.12 5.91
CA LEU A 131 -8.57 5.02 5.74
C LEU A 131 -7.52 4.35 4.85
N PHE A 132 -7.56 4.62 3.54
CA PHE A 132 -6.77 3.91 2.53
C PHE A 132 -5.30 4.32 2.50
N ALA A 133 -5.01 5.56 2.92
CA ALA A 133 -3.65 6.09 2.93
C ALA A 133 -3.39 6.94 4.16
N LEU A 134 -2.11 7.04 4.47
CA LEU A 134 -1.59 7.85 5.56
C LEU A 134 -0.25 8.45 5.16
N HIS A 135 -0.02 9.70 5.54
CA HIS A 135 1.28 10.35 5.51
C HIS A 135 1.64 10.84 6.91
N ALA A 136 2.86 10.55 7.36
CA ALA A 136 3.45 11.11 8.58
C ALA A 136 4.65 11.97 8.17
N LEU A 137 4.61 13.24 8.55
CA LEU A 137 5.67 14.20 8.25
C LEU A 137 6.78 14.13 9.29
N ASP A 138 6.38 14.03 10.56
CA ASP A 138 7.24 13.88 11.72
C ASP A 138 6.50 13.08 12.83
N ALA A 139 7.08 12.98 14.01
CA ALA A 139 6.50 12.23 15.13
C ALA A 139 5.15 12.80 15.62
N ASP A 140 4.88 14.08 15.40
CA ASP A 140 3.68 14.76 15.88
C ASP A 140 2.62 14.92 14.79
N HIS A 141 3.01 15.09 13.51
CA HIS A 141 2.12 15.46 12.44
C HIS A 141 1.87 14.30 11.46
N ALA A 142 0.61 13.88 11.35
CA ALA A 142 0.17 12.88 10.37
C ALA A 142 -1.24 13.17 9.86
N TRP A 143 -1.51 12.70 8.61
CA TRP A 143 -2.78 12.81 7.92
C TRP A 143 -3.17 11.47 7.34
N ALA A 144 -4.44 11.10 7.43
CA ALA A 144 -4.99 9.90 6.80
C ALA A 144 -6.26 10.26 6.03
N VAL A 145 -6.44 9.61 4.88
CA VAL A 145 -7.57 9.86 3.96
C VAL A 145 -8.25 8.56 3.54
N GLY A 146 -9.50 8.66 3.10
CA GLY A 146 -10.24 7.47 2.72
C GLY A 146 -11.63 7.73 2.13
N ASP A 147 -12.60 6.91 2.56
CA ASP A 147 -13.98 6.95 2.09
C ASP A 147 -14.60 8.32 2.27
N ARG A 148 -15.53 8.67 1.34
CA ARG A 148 -16.42 9.82 1.44
C ARG A 148 -15.70 11.15 1.70
N SER A 149 -14.56 11.34 1.06
CA SER A 149 -13.70 12.52 1.18
C SER A 149 -13.23 12.80 2.63
N ILE A 150 -13.14 11.75 3.47
CA ILE A 150 -12.65 11.91 4.84
C ILE A 150 -11.17 12.24 4.85
N LEU A 151 -10.81 13.20 5.68
CA LEU A 151 -9.46 13.48 6.14
C LEU A 151 -9.47 13.49 7.66
N THR A 152 -8.56 12.75 8.27
CA THR A 152 -8.29 12.88 9.70
C THR A 152 -6.82 13.23 9.91
N SER A 153 -6.51 14.11 10.83
CA SER A 153 -5.16 14.60 11.06
C SER A 153 -4.84 14.72 12.55
N THR A 154 -3.57 14.59 12.89
CA THR A 154 -3.02 14.83 14.22
C THR A 154 -1.89 15.83 14.15
N GLY A 155 -1.68 16.60 15.21
CA GLY A 155 -0.55 17.49 15.43
C GLY A 155 0.09 17.27 16.82
N ASP A 156 -0.21 16.11 17.45
CA ASP A 156 0.24 15.79 18.82
C ASP A 156 0.69 14.33 18.98
N GLY A 157 1.17 13.71 17.91
CA GLY A 157 1.64 12.33 17.91
C GLY A 157 0.49 11.32 18.03
N GLY A 158 -0.70 11.67 17.53
CA GLY A 158 -1.88 10.81 17.55
C GLY A 158 -2.59 10.72 18.89
N LYS A 159 -2.27 11.57 19.87
CA LYS A 159 -3.06 11.66 21.11
C LYS A 159 -4.46 12.13 20.82
N THR A 160 -4.60 13.03 19.86
CA THR A 160 -5.88 13.47 19.31
C THR A 160 -5.87 13.45 17.77
N TRP A 161 -6.99 13.01 17.17
CA TRP A 161 -7.21 13.05 15.73
C TRP A 161 -8.45 13.88 15.43
N ARG A 162 -8.34 14.78 14.47
CA ARG A 162 -9.43 15.65 14.00
C ARG A 162 -9.88 15.19 12.63
N ALA A 163 -11.04 14.54 12.58
CA ALA A 163 -11.65 14.11 11.32
C ALA A 163 -12.54 15.20 10.75
N ARG A 164 -12.52 15.37 9.43
CA ARG A 164 -13.38 16.28 8.68
C ARG A 164 -13.57 15.77 7.25
N LYS A 165 -14.69 16.15 6.64
CA LYS A 165 -14.90 16.01 5.20
C LYS A 165 -14.12 17.13 4.50
N VAL A 166 -13.34 16.79 3.46
CA VAL A 166 -12.74 17.80 2.58
C VAL A 166 -13.84 18.36 1.67
N ALA A 167 -14.04 19.68 1.72
CA ALA A 167 -15.05 20.35 0.91
C ALA A 167 -14.60 20.44 -0.55
N MET A 168 -15.52 20.17 -1.49
CA MET A 168 -15.32 20.32 -2.92
C MET A 168 -15.76 21.73 -3.36
N GLU A 169 -15.19 22.27 -4.45
CA GLU A 169 -15.57 23.59 -4.98
C GLU A 169 -17.06 23.69 -5.30
N ALA A 170 -17.69 22.62 -5.77
CA ALA A 170 -19.13 22.57 -6.02
C ALA A 170 -19.97 22.72 -4.74
N ASP A 171 -19.51 22.17 -3.61
CA ASP A 171 -20.16 22.30 -2.31
C ASP A 171 -20.09 23.75 -1.82
N ILE A 172 -19.01 24.45 -2.12
CA ILE A 172 -18.77 25.85 -1.74
C ILE A 172 -19.64 26.81 -2.58
N SER A 173 -19.84 26.50 -3.86
CA SER A 173 -20.59 27.34 -4.80
C SER A 173 -22.10 27.18 -4.70
N GLY A 174 -22.62 26.23 -3.94
CA GLY A 174 -24.05 25.95 -3.78
C GLY A 174 -24.72 25.38 -5.05
N GLY A 175 -23.94 24.89 -6.00
CA GLY A 175 -24.46 24.22 -7.20
C GLY A 175 -24.91 22.79 -6.89
N GLU A 176 -26.08 22.36 -7.42
CA GLU A 176 -26.42 20.93 -7.49
C GLU A 176 -25.50 20.25 -8.50
N SER A 177 -24.30 19.93 -8.10
CA SER A 177 -23.37 19.14 -8.90
C SER A 177 -23.61 17.67 -8.65
N LEU A 178 -23.56 16.84 -9.70
CA LEU A 178 -23.38 15.39 -9.59
C LEU A 178 -22.04 15.05 -8.90
N ALA A 179 -21.14 16.00 -8.70
CA ALA A 179 -20.02 15.99 -7.77
C ALA A 179 -20.42 15.91 -6.28
N ALA A 180 -21.71 15.83 -5.97
CA ALA A 180 -22.24 15.48 -4.66
C ALA A 180 -21.97 14.01 -4.24
N ALA A 181 -21.36 13.19 -5.09
CA ALA A 181 -20.77 11.94 -4.66
C ALA A 181 -19.48 12.29 -3.91
N ASP A 182 -19.45 12.01 -2.62
CA ASP A 182 -18.24 12.11 -1.79
C ASP A 182 -17.14 11.20 -2.35
N PRO A 183 -16.17 11.66 -3.15
CA PRO A 183 -15.18 10.77 -3.76
C PRO A 183 -14.34 10.05 -2.72
N ILE A 184 -13.89 8.86 -3.06
CA ILE A 184 -12.89 8.16 -2.26
C ILE A 184 -11.53 8.80 -2.53
N PHE A 185 -10.79 9.09 -1.46
CA PHE A 185 -9.40 9.49 -1.52
C PHE A 185 -8.49 8.28 -1.30
N TYR A 186 -7.55 8.08 -2.23
CA TYR A 186 -6.69 6.90 -2.24
C TYR A 186 -5.28 7.13 -1.76
N ASP A 187 -4.77 8.37 -1.86
CA ASP A 187 -3.43 8.68 -1.35
C ASP A 187 -3.32 10.13 -0.90
N VAL A 188 -2.39 10.39 0.04
CA VAL A 188 -2.09 11.70 0.60
C VAL A 188 -0.58 11.85 0.78
N LYS A 189 -0.05 13.04 0.40
CA LYS A 189 1.36 13.37 0.53
C LYS A 189 1.54 14.81 0.97
N PHE A 190 2.27 15.03 2.05
CA PHE A 190 2.76 16.33 2.47
C PHE A 190 4.28 16.42 2.24
N VAL A 191 4.77 17.55 1.80
CA VAL A 191 6.21 17.84 1.62
C VAL A 191 6.75 18.69 2.76
N ASP A 192 5.88 19.40 3.44
CA ASP A 192 6.13 20.17 4.66
C ASP A 192 4.83 20.30 5.46
N ALA A 193 4.85 21.05 6.57
CA ALA A 193 3.68 21.20 7.44
C ALA A 193 2.51 21.98 6.80
N MET A 194 2.74 22.68 5.68
CA MET A 194 1.75 23.54 5.04
C MET A 194 1.26 22.96 3.71
N ASN A 195 2.17 22.36 2.91
CA ASN A 195 1.88 21.93 1.54
C ASN A 195 1.63 20.44 1.44
N GLY A 196 0.41 20.07 1.00
CA GLY A 196 -0.02 18.68 0.85
C GLY A 196 -0.93 18.47 -0.35
N TRP A 197 -0.95 17.24 -0.86
CA TRP A 197 -1.78 16.79 -1.97
C TRP A 197 -2.54 15.53 -1.61
N ILE A 198 -3.77 15.44 -2.12
CA ILE A 198 -4.62 14.25 -2.05
C ILE A 198 -5.04 13.90 -3.47
N VAL A 199 -5.10 12.59 -3.77
CA VAL A 199 -5.66 12.08 -5.04
C VAL A 199 -6.76 11.06 -4.79
N GLY A 200 -7.70 10.93 -5.76
CA GLY A 200 -8.86 10.07 -5.59
C GLY A 200 -9.64 9.79 -6.85
N GLU A 201 -10.91 9.40 -6.65
CA GLU A 201 -11.87 9.14 -7.72
C GLU A 201 -12.13 10.37 -8.59
N PHE A 202 -12.56 10.14 -9.82
CA PHE A 202 -12.89 11.17 -10.81
C PHE A 202 -11.71 12.12 -11.07
N GLY A 203 -10.49 11.57 -11.06
CA GLY A 203 -9.25 12.33 -11.29
C GLY A 203 -8.94 13.38 -10.24
N LYS A 204 -9.61 13.37 -9.09
CA LYS A 204 -9.42 14.37 -8.04
C LYS A 204 -7.97 14.52 -7.66
N ILE A 205 -7.50 15.77 -7.73
CA ILE A 205 -6.22 16.24 -7.19
C ILE A 205 -6.53 17.46 -6.34
N MET A 206 -6.36 17.32 -5.04
CA MET A 206 -6.56 18.40 -4.07
C MET A 206 -5.23 18.89 -3.55
N HIS A 207 -5.07 20.19 -3.40
CA HIS A 207 -3.88 20.82 -2.83
C HIS A 207 -4.25 21.70 -1.64
N THR A 208 -3.46 21.63 -0.60
CA THR A 208 -3.48 22.55 0.55
C THR A 208 -2.18 23.33 0.66
N ALA A 209 -2.26 24.59 1.12
CA ALA A 209 -1.13 25.43 1.47
C ALA A 209 -1.19 25.91 2.94
N ASP A 210 -2.06 25.31 3.75
CA ASP A 210 -2.32 25.69 5.15
C ASP A 210 -2.37 24.48 6.11
N GLY A 211 -1.68 23.41 5.77
CA GLY A 211 -1.58 22.20 6.58
C GLY A 211 -2.82 21.31 6.53
N GLY A 212 -3.66 21.51 5.50
CA GLY A 212 -4.87 20.74 5.28
C GLY A 212 -6.12 21.35 5.92
N GLU A 213 -6.10 22.63 6.34
CA GLU A 213 -7.31 23.32 6.80
C GLU A 213 -8.25 23.62 5.62
N THR A 214 -7.70 24.09 4.49
CA THR A 214 -8.44 24.29 3.25
C THR A 214 -7.79 23.54 2.09
N TRP A 215 -8.62 23.14 1.10
CA TRP A 215 -8.21 22.35 -0.05
C TRP A 215 -8.75 22.96 -1.34
N HIS A 216 -7.93 22.98 -2.40
CA HIS A 216 -8.27 23.49 -3.72
C HIS A 216 -8.10 22.42 -4.79
N GLU A 217 -9.04 22.34 -5.72
CA GLU A 217 -9.04 21.39 -6.83
C GLU A 217 -8.01 21.78 -7.91
N GLN A 218 -7.19 20.82 -8.36
CA GLN A 218 -6.16 21.00 -9.39
C GLN A 218 -6.36 20.12 -10.64
N GLU A 219 -7.30 19.21 -10.65
CA GLU A 219 -7.50 18.24 -11.73
C GLU A 219 -7.96 18.85 -13.06
N LYS A 220 -8.49 20.06 -13.07
CA LYS A 220 -9.03 20.72 -14.28
C LYS A 220 -8.03 20.75 -15.43
N THR A 221 -6.75 20.89 -15.14
CA THR A 221 -5.70 20.93 -16.16
C THR A 221 -5.42 19.57 -16.82
N LEU A 222 -5.81 18.45 -16.19
CA LEU A 222 -5.75 17.12 -16.81
C LEU A 222 -6.67 16.99 -18.02
N MET A 223 -7.74 17.78 -18.09
CA MET A 223 -8.65 17.78 -19.25
C MET A 223 -8.03 18.46 -20.48
N GLU A 224 -7.05 19.35 -20.27
CA GLU A 224 -6.38 20.04 -21.35
C GLU A 224 -5.63 19.05 -22.25
N ASN A 225 -5.89 19.12 -23.56
CA ASN A 225 -5.24 18.32 -24.59
C ASN A 225 -5.46 16.78 -24.48
N THR A 226 -6.45 16.32 -23.74
CA THR A 226 -6.74 14.88 -23.57
C THR A 226 -7.99 14.44 -24.34
N GLY A 227 -8.85 15.36 -24.76
CA GLY A 227 -10.17 15.06 -25.34
C GLY A 227 -11.20 14.67 -24.28
N ILE A 228 -10.89 14.82 -23.00
CA ILE A 228 -11.82 14.65 -21.88
C ILE A 228 -12.54 15.97 -21.68
N PHE A 229 -13.88 15.97 -21.70
CA PHE A 229 -14.71 17.17 -21.62
C PHE A 229 -15.58 17.21 -20.35
N ASP A 230 -15.66 16.10 -19.61
CA ASP A 230 -16.38 15.99 -18.35
C ASP A 230 -15.40 15.59 -17.24
N LEU A 231 -15.46 16.24 -16.09
CA LEU A 231 -14.66 15.90 -14.90
C LEU A 231 -14.91 14.48 -14.42
N LEU A 232 -16.14 13.96 -14.62
CA LEU A 232 -16.49 12.59 -14.24
C LEU A 232 -15.83 11.51 -15.12
N ASP A 233 -15.34 11.90 -16.30
CA ASP A 233 -14.59 11.02 -17.21
C ASP A 233 -13.09 11.00 -16.90
N LEU A 234 -12.63 11.84 -15.97
CA LEU A 234 -11.23 11.82 -15.54
C LEU A 234 -10.89 10.49 -14.86
N PRO A 235 -9.71 9.94 -15.15
CA PRO A 235 -9.29 8.65 -14.59
C PRO A 235 -9.09 8.73 -13.08
N THR A 236 -9.64 7.78 -12.33
CA THR A 236 -9.32 7.62 -10.90
C THR A 236 -7.81 7.55 -10.68
N LEU A 237 -7.32 8.33 -9.73
CA LEU A 237 -5.91 8.37 -9.32
C LEU A 237 -5.74 7.64 -7.98
N TYR A 238 -4.76 6.73 -7.91
CA TYR A 238 -4.54 5.87 -6.75
C TYR A 238 -3.30 6.23 -5.92
N GLY A 239 -2.31 6.85 -6.53
CA GLY A 239 -1.06 7.18 -5.85
C GLY A 239 -0.61 8.60 -6.16
N VAL A 240 -0.05 9.29 -5.18
CA VAL A 240 0.59 10.60 -5.35
C VAL A 240 1.96 10.61 -4.68
N HIS A 241 2.94 11.12 -5.39
CA HIS A 241 4.29 11.35 -4.90
C HIS A 241 4.72 12.77 -5.23
N MET A 242 5.03 13.54 -4.21
CA MET A 242 5.63 14.87 -4.38
C MET A 242 7.09 14.80 -3.94
N THR A 243 8.00 15.17 -4.81
CA THR A 243 9.43 15.29 -4.51
C THR A 243 9.72 16.53 -3.70
N ASP A 244 9.02 17.61 -4.02
CA ASP A 244 9.04 18.89 -3.33
C ASP A 244 7.72 19.65 -3.59
N ALA A 245 7.62 20.90 -3.16
CA ALA A 245 6.41 21.71 -3.36
C ALA A 245 6.09 22.05 -4.81
N GLN A 246 6.99 21.77 -5.76
CA GLN A 246 6.81 22.10 -7.19
C GLN A 246 6.64 20.85 -8.06
N ARG A 247 7.34 19.75 -7.73
CA ARG A 247 7.44 18.56 -8.59
C ARG A 247 6.75 17.36 -7.99
N GLY A 248 5.94 16.70 -8.81
CA GLY A 248 5.26 15.51 -8.38
C GLY A 248 4.67 14.67 -9.50
N LEU A 249 4.22 13.47 -9.10
CA LEU A 249 3.61 12.45 -9.93
C LEU A 249 2.31 11.98 -9.30
N ALA A 250 1.34 11.61 -10.14
CA ALA A 250 0.15 10.88 -9.71
C ALA A 250 -0.09 9.70 -10.67
N SER A 251 -0.51 8.55 -10.15
CA SER A 251 -0.78 7.34 -10.94
C SER A 251 -2.22 6.87 -10.78
N GLY A 252 -2.77 6.24 -11.82
CA GLY A 252 -4.18 5.89 -11.83
C GLY A 252 -4.57 4.74 -12.75
N ILE A 253 -5.87 4.66 -13.05
CA ILE A 253 -6.43 3.67 -13.95
C ILE A 253 -5.83 3.79 -15.36
N GLU A 254 -5.96 2.74 -16.16
CA GLU A 254 -5.44 2.68 -17.52
C GLU A 254 -3.94 3.00 -17.62
N GLY A 255 -3.19 2.70 -16.55
CA GLY A 255 -1.76 2.96 -16.51
C GLY A 255 -1.37 4.43 -16.57
N ARG A 256 -2.30 5.36 -16.36
CA ARG A 256 -2.05 6.79 -16.44
C ARG A 256 -1.07 7.25 -15.36
N ILE A 257 -0.12 8.09 -15.76
CA ILE A 257 0.78 8.79 -14.84
C ILE A 257 0.73 10.27 -15.23
N ALA A 258 0.32 11.11 -14.29
CA ALA A 258 0.33 12.57 -14.44
C ALA A 258 1.53 13.16 -13.73
N ARG A 259 2.06 14.25 -14.26
CA ARG A 259 3.20 15.00 -13.73
C ARG A 259 2.86 16.46 -13.54
N THR A 260 3.40 17.06 -12.48
CA THR A 260 3.49 18.52 -12.31
C THR A 260 4.93 18.94 -12.07
N THR A 261 5.25 20.19 -12.47
CA THR A 261 6.55 20.84 -12.22
C THR A 261 6.38 22.26 -11.65
N ASP A 262 5.15 22.62 -11.28
CA ASP A 262 4.77 23.97 -10.84
C ASP A 262 3.82 23.95 -9.62
N GLY A 263 3.89 22.89 -8.79
CA GLY A 263 3.08 22.75 -7.59
C GLY A 263 1.63 22.39 -7.89
N GLY A 264 1.36 21.83 -9.08
CA GLY A 264 0.04 21.41 -9.49
C GLY A 264 -0.80 22.54 -10.12
N GLN A 265 -0.20 23.71 -10.42
CA GLN A 265 -0.87 24.69 -11.26
C GLN A 265 -1.20 24.08 -12.63
N ARG A 266 -0.36 23.16 -13.08
CA ARG A 266 -0.62 22.30 -14.23
C ARG A 266 -0.23 20.86 -13.96
N TRP A 267 -1.16 19.94 -14.27
CA TRP A 267 -0.93 18.51 -14.36
C TRP A 267 -1.11 18.05 -15.81
N ALA A 268 -0.20 17.21 -16.28
CA ALA A 268 -0.28 16.61 -17.62
C ALA A 268 0.12 15.15 -17.58
N PHE A 269 -0.51 14.32 -18.43
CA PHE A 269 -0.14 12.91 -18.51
C PHE A 269 1.21 12.74 -19.20
N ASP A 270 2.09 11.97 -18.56
CA ASP A 270 3.37 11.54 -19.12
C ASP A 270 3.16 10.56 -20.29
N GLN A 271 4.13 10.49 -21.18
CA GLN A 271 4.15 9.49 -22.24
C GLN A 271 4.50 8.11 -21.68
N ILE A 272 3.80 7.08 -22.20
CA ILE A 272 4.04 5.67 -21.87
C ILE A 272 4.38 4.94 -23.16
N GLU A 273 5.59 4.39 -23.21
CA GLU A 273 6.10 3.60 -24.32
C GLU A 273 6.09 2.12 -23.98
N VAL A 274 5.10 1.40 -24.47
CA VAL A 274 4.88 -0.03 -24.21
C VAL A 274 4.48 -0.76 -25.48
N GLU A 275 4.86 -2.03 -25.59
CA GLU A 275 4.53 -2.87 -26.75
C GLU A 275 3.02 -3.14 -26.86
N TYR A 276 2.36 -3.30 -25.70
CA TYR A 276 0.92 -3.52 -25.61
C TYR A 276 0.30 -2.44 -24.73
N PRO A 277 -0.91 -1.94 -25.08
CA PRO A 277 -1.59 -0.91 -24.27
C PRO A 277 -1.65 -1.30 -22.78
N LEU A 278 -1.36 -0.34 -21.92
CA LEU A 278 -1.49 -0.50 -20.48
C LEU A 278 -2.95 -0.19 -20.11
N VAL A 279 -3.69 -1.24 -19.73
CA VAL A 279 -5.11 -1.13 -19.36
C VAL A 279 -5.31 -1.29 -17.86
N ASP A 280 -4.32 -1.85 -17.18
CA ASP A 280 -4.36 -2.10 -15.75
C ASP A 280 -4.01 -0.85 -14.94
N PRO A 281 -4.62 -0.66 -13.74
CA PRO A 281 -4.31 0.46 -12.89
C PRO A 281 -2.90 0.39 -12.30
N LEU A 282 -2.28 1.56 -12.14
CA LEU A 282 -1.07 1.77 -11.35
C LEU A 282 -1.46 2.31 -9.98
N PHE A 283 -1.16 1.56 -8.91
CA PHE A 283 -1.59 1.88 -7.54
C PHE A 283 -0.63 2.79 -6.79
N ARG A 284 0.65 2.74 -7.12
CA ARG A 284 1.69 3.55 -6.47
C ARG A 284 2.67 4.06 -7.50
N VAL A 285 3.12 5.29 -7.31
CA VAL A 285 4.20 5.92 -8.09
C VAL A 285 5.17 6.61 -7.13
N LEU A 286 6.44 6.64 -7.48
CA LEU A 286 7.45 7.45 -6.82
C LEU A 286 8.54 7.90 -7.80
N GLU A 287 9.22 8.98 -7.46
CA GLU A 287 10.42 9.46 -8.12
C GLU A 287 11.56 9.57 -7.10
N LEU A 288 12.72 9.02 -7.45
CA LEU A 288 13.91 9.07 -6.63
C LEU A 288 14.66 10.40 -6.87
N PRO A 289 15.59 10.81 -5.95
CA PRO A 289 16.29 12.08 -6.08
C PRO A 289 17.14 12.26 -7.36
N ASP A 290 17.50 11.16 -8.02
CA ASP A 290 18.22 11.19 -9.30
C ASP A 290 17.28 11.38 -10.51
N GLY A 291 15.96 11.46 -10.29
CA GLY A 291 14.94 11.57 -11.32
C GLY A 291 14.51 10.23 -11.92
N SER A 292 14.99 9.11 -11.40
CA SER A 292 14.44 7.79 -11.77
C SER A 292 13.08 7.57 -11.11
N GLY A 293 12.11 7.07 -11.89
CA GLY A 293 10.74 6.86 -11.44
C GLY A 293 10.34 5.38 -11.49
N TRP A 294 9.48 5.00 -10.56
CA TRP A 294 8.90 3.66 -10.46
C TRP A 294 7.41 3.75 -10.20
N ALA A 295 6.63 2.86 -10.86
CA ALA A 295 5.23 2.67 -10.55
C ALA A 295 4.87 1.19 -10.58
N VAL A 296 3.93 0.79 -9.72
CA VAL A 296 3.47 -0.60 -9.58
C VAL A 296 1.95 -0.66 -9.62
N GLY A 297 1.41 -1.78 -10.14
CA GLY A 297 -0.01 -1.87 -10.38
C GLY A 297 -0.60 -3.28 -10.39
N ALA A 298 -1.78 -3.40 -10.96
CA ALA A 298 -2.48 -4.67 -11.15
C ALA A 298 -1.75 -5.56 -12.14
N ALA A 299 -2.10 -6.84 -12.17
CA ALA A 299 -1.56 -7.85 -13.08
C ALA A 299 -0.01 -7.92 -13.14
N GLY A 300 0.67 -7.48 -12.07
CA GLY A 300 2.13 -7.45 -12.01
C GLY A 300 2.79 -6.32 -12.81
N GLU A 301 2.00 -5.31 -13.22
CA GLU A 301 2.57 -4.17 -13.94
C GLU A 301 3.57 -3.41 -13.08
N VAL A 302 4.75 -3.24 -13.64
CA VAL A 302 5.82 -2.40 -13.07
C VAL A 302 6.34 -1.50 -14.18
N MET A 303 6.24 -0.20 -13.93
CA MET A 303 6.74 0.82 -14.85
C MET A 303 7.99 1.48 -14.28
N ARG A 304 8.90 1.84 -15.15
CA ARG A 304 10.10 2.62 -14.80
C ARG A 304 10.28 3.80 -15.74
N HIS A 305 10.86 4.84 -15.21
CA HIS A 305 11.35 6.02 -15.94
C HIS A 305 12.80 6.26 -15.53
N GLN A 306 13.70 6.49 -16.49
CA GLN A 306 15.11 6.79 -16.19
C GLN A 306 15.40 8.27 -16.44
N PRO A 307 16.36 8.88 -15.73
CA PRO A 307 16.77 10.26 -15.98
C PRO A 307 17.12 10.47 -17.45
N GLY A 308 16.49 11.49 -18.07
CA GLY A 308 16.69 11.82 -19.49
C GLY A 308 15.82 11.02 -20.48
N GLU A 309 15.05 10.04 -20.03
CA GLU A 309 14.00 9.41 -20.85
C GLU A 309 12.77 10.35 -20.93
N THR A 310 12.05 10.29 -22.05
CA THR A 310 10.83 11.09 -22.28
C THR A 310 9.55 10.32 -21.97
N ALA A 311 9.66 9.00 -21.73
CA ALA A 311 8.52 8.11 -21.53
C ALA A 311 8.78 7.07 -20.46
N TRP A 312 7.71 6.62 -19.82
CA TRP A 312 7.71 5.47 -18.94
C TRP A 312 7.72 4.17 -19.76
N LYS A 313 8.43 3.14 -19.27
CA LYS A 313 8.57 1.84 -19.92
C LYS A 313 8.29 0.73 -18.92
N ARG A 314 7.80 -0.43 -19.42
CA ARG A 314 7.68 -1.63 -18.56
C ARG A 314 9.04 -2.08 -18.06
N ALA A 315 9.14 -2.31 -16.76
CA ALA A 315 10.28 -2.98 -16.16
C ALA A 315 10.13 -4.51 -16.25
N LYS A 316 11.24 -5.20 -16.48
CA LYS A 316 11.25 -6.67 -16.45
C LYS A 316 11.69 -7.14 -15.07
N LEU A 317 10.86 -7.95 -14.40
CA LEU A 317 11.15 -8.51 -13.07
C LEU A 317 11.90 -9.86 -13.13
N GLY A 318 12.23 -10.35 -14.33
CA GLY A 318 12.89 -11.66 -14.50
C GLY A 318 11.96 -12.87 -14.35
N GLN A 319 10.74 -12.67 -13.92
CA GLN A 319 9.66 -13.68 -13.84
C GLN A 319 8.30 -13.01 -14.01
N ASP A 320 7.31 -13.79 -14.43
CA ASP A 320 5.94 -13.29 -14.58
C ASP A 320 5.29 -13.13 -13.20
N VAL A 321 4.68 -11.98 -12.97
CA VAL A 321 3.90 -11.66 -11.77
C VAL A 321 2.42 -11.61 -12.17
N LEU A 322 1.64 -12.62 -11.75
CA LEU A 322 0.24 -12.79 -12.14
C LEU A 322 -0.74 -12.21 -11.10
N THR A 323 -0.29 -11.31 -10.27
CA THR A 323 -1.10 -10.64 -9.26
C THR A 323 -0.76 -9.15 -9.18
N TRP A 324 -1.46 -8.43 -8.35
CA TRP A 324 -1.23 -7.01 -8.15
C TRP A 324 -0.02 -6.76 -7.24
N LEU A 325 0.68 -5.66 -7.51
CA LEU A 325 1.69 -5.02 -6.66
C LEU A 325 1.13 -3.67 -6.23
N ARG A 326 1.15 -3.37 -4.93
CA ARG A 326 0.54 -2.15 -4.40
C ARG A 326 1.49 -1.30 -3.56
N GLY A 327 2.32 -1.91 -2.74
CA GLY A 327 3.33 -1.22 -1.96
C GLY A 327 4.64 -1.08 -2.73
N LEU A 328 5.23 0.11 -2.67
CA LEU A 328 6.52 0.43 -3.29
C LEU A 328 7.23 1.46 -2.43
N SER A 329 8.46 1.18 -2.02
CA SER A 329 9.26 2.07 -1.18
C SER A 329 10.74 1.86 -1.40
N PHE A 330 11.51 2.95 -1.39
CA PHE A 330 12.96 2.93 -1.42
C PHE A 330 13.50 3.61 -0.16
N SER A 331 14.55 3.04 0.44
CA SER A 331 15.27 3.68 1.55
C SER A 331 16.37 4.62 1.05
N ASP A 332 16.85 4.37 -0.16
CA ASP A 332 17.85 5.15 -0.88
C ASP A 332 17.77 4.83 -2.38
N GLN A 333 18.64 5.41 -3.21
CA GLN A 333 18.65 5.19 -4.66
C GLN A 333 18.90 3.74 -5.10
N GLN A 334 19.43 2.88 -4.23
CA GLN A 334 19.80 1.52 -4.56
C GLN A 334 18.86 0.47 -3.95
N ASN A 335 18.33 0.75 -2.74
CA ASN A 335 17.62 -0.23 -1.94
C ASN A 335 16.13 0.05 -1.90
N GLY A 336 15.34 -0.88 -2.44
CA GLY A 336 13.89 -0.72 -2.52
C GLY A 336 13.13 -2.05 -2.37
N TRP A 337 11.83 -1.92 -2.16
CA TRP A 337 10.89 -3.01 -1.91
C TRP A 337 9.60 -2.80 -2.69
N MET A 338 9.03 -3.90 -3.19
CA MET A 338 7.67 -3.98 -3.72
C MET A 338 6.92 -5.11 -3.04
N VAL A 339 5.65 -4.90 -2.74
CA VAL A 339 4.79 -5.92 -2.12
C VAL A 339 3.43 -6.00 -2.80
N GLY A 340 2.78 -7.16 -2.68
CA GLY A 340 1.49 -7.37 -3.32
C GLY A 340 0.73 -8.61 -2.84
N GLY A 341 -0.14 -9.11 -3.72
CA GLY A 341 -0.91 -10.32 -3.48
C GLY A 341 -0.05 -11.57 -3.44
N TYR A 342 -0.62 -12.66 -2.93
CA TYR A 342 0.02 -13.98 -2.81
C TYR A 342 1.30 -13.98 -1.99
N GLY A 343 1.41 -13.08 -0.99
CA GLY A 343 2.57 -12.97 -0.12
C GLY A 343 3.83 -12.48 -0.84
N LEU A 344 3.68 -11.82 -2.00
CA LEU A 344 4.83 -11.37 -2.76
C LEU A 344 5.51 -10.18 -2.07
N ILE A 345 6.81 -10.34 -1.88
CA ILE A 345 7.74 -9.30 -1.46
C ILE A 345 8.95 -9.36 -2.40
N TYR A 346 9.22 -8.28 -3.11
CA TYR A 346 10.42 -8.13 -3.94
C TYR A 346 11.36 -7.11 -3.33
N ARG A 347 12.66 -7.34 -3.52
CA ARG A 347 13.71 -6.44 -3.09
C ARG A 347 14.65 -6.12 -4.26
N THR A 348 15.09 -4.87 -4.32
CA THR A 348 16.24 -4.44 -5.12
C THR A 348 17.35 -3.91 -4.24
N THR A 349 18.60 -4.05 -4.69
CA THR A 349 19.81 -3.47 -4.08
C THR A 349 20.67 -2.75 -5.11
N ASP A 350 20.14 -2.54 -6.31
CA ASP A 350 20.82 -1.96 -7.46
C ASP A 350 20.00 -0.90 -8.19
N GLY A 351 19.08 -0.25 -7.45
CA GLY A 351 18.22 0.81 -7.98
C GLY A 351 17.14 0.31 -8.92
N GLY A 352 16.69 -0.94 -8.73
CA GLY A 352 15.62 -1.54 -9.53
C GLY A 352 16.07 -2.13 -10.86
N LYS A 353 17.39 -2.26 -11.12
CA LYS A 353 17.89 -2.99 -12.29
C LYS A 353 17.53 -4.47 -12.19
N THR A 354 17.60 -5.02 -10.97
CA THR A 354 17.11 -6.37 -10.65
C THR A 354 16.19 -6.33 -9.44
N TRP A 355 15.15 -7.17 -9.48
CA TRP A 355 14.21 -7.37 -8.40
C TRP A 355 14.18 -8.86 -8.05
N LEU A 356 14.50 -9.19 -6.82
CA LEU A 356 14.54 -10.57 -6.34
C LEU A 356 13.43 -10.82 -5.33
N PRO A 357 12.75 -11.98 -5.39
CA PRO A 357 11.78 -12.34 -4.37
C PRO A 357 12.47 -12.49 -3.02
N SER A 358 11.89 -11.88 -1.99
CA SER A 358 12.29 -12.06 -0.60
C SER A 358 11.51 -13.23 -0.02
N GLN A 359 12.22 -14.24 0.46
CA GLN A 359 11.61 -15.43 1.07
C GLN A 359 11.52 -15.24 2.59
N GLY A 360 10.34 -15.55 3.15
CA GLY A 360 10.13 -15.62 4.59
C GLY A 360 10.50 -16.99 5.15
#